data_14ab042134024c73798f0c3379f64ff7
#
_entry.id   14ab042134024c73798f0c3379f64ff7
#
_cell.length_a   1.000
_cell.length_b   1.000
_cell.length_c   1.000
_cell.angle_alpha   90.00
_cell.angle_beta   90.00
_cell.angle_gamma   90.00
#
_symmetry.space_group_name_H-M   'P 1'
#
loop_
_entity.id
_entity.type
_entity.pdbx_description
1 polymer ?
#
loop_
_entity_poly.entity_id
_entity_poly.type
_entity_poly.pdbx_seq_one_letter_code
_entity_poly.pdbx_strand_id
1 'polypeptide(L)'
;MKAMILAAGKGTRVRPLTYELPKPMIPILGKPVMAYLVEHLQRHGVSEIMVNVSYLHEKIEEYFGEGHQYGVQIGYSFEGYTNNQGEVVPEPLGSAGGIKKIQEFGGFFDETVVVLCGDALIDLDLKSALYEHRRKGAMATVITREVPWEKTSSYGVVVSDADGRVREFQEKPARADAKSNCASTGIYLFEPEVIDLIPSGEVFDIGSQLFPLLAQRGLPFYCQTRKFNWIDIGSVKDYWEVLQGVLTGGIGNMTVPGVQVEEGVWVGLNTRIDWNGTRIVGPVYIGSGCQIEAGATIIGPTWIGHGSHVCSGARVVRSVLFEYTRVLPDVTLDELIVFKDYSVDRAGEMRHVSQAECGGWSNARDRRGVRRPAEDVVK
;
A
#
# COMPACT_ATOMS: atom_id res chain seq x y z
N MET A 1 19.90 -13.35 0.59
CA MET A 1 18.51 -13.42 0.09
C MET A 1 18.18 -12.08 -0.55
N LYS A 2 17.83 -12.10 -1.81
CA LYS A 2 17.39 -10.95 -2.60
C LYS A 2 15.87 -10.83 -2.54
N ALA A 3 15.33 -9.70 -2.96
CA ALA A 3 13.89 -9.50 -2.99
C ALA A 3 13.38 -9.01 -4.34
N MET A 4 12.13 -9.34 -4.62
CA MET A 4 11.32 -8.79 -5.71
C MET A 4 10.03 -8.21 -5.13
N ILE A 5 9.74 -6.96 -5.44
CA ILE A 5 8.45 -6.32 -5.11
C ILE A 5 7.63 -6.18 -6.39
N LEU A 6 6.44 -6.78 -6.39
CA LEU A 6 5.50 -6.72 -7.49
C LEU A 6 4.69 -5.42 -7.41
N ALA A 7 4.96 -4.47 -8.31
CA ALA A 7 4.38 -3.13 -8.29
C ALA A 7 3.80 -2.65 -9.65
N ALA A 8 3.77 -3.51 -10.67
CA ALA A 8 3.31 -3.15 -12.03
C ALA A 8 1.77 -3.08 -12.17
N GLY A 9 1.01 -3.43 -11.14
CA GLY A 9 -0.45 -3.49 -11.19
C GLY A 9 -1.14 -2.11 -11.24
N LYS A 10 -2.21 -1.97 -12.03
CA LYS A 10 -3.00 -0.71 -12.15
C LYS A 10 -3.82 -0.34 -10.92
N GLY A 11 -4.04 -1.26 -9.97
CA GLY A 11 -4.78 -0.99 -8.73
C GLY A 11 -6.24 -0.56 -8.92
N THR A 12 -6.93 -1.04 -9.94
CA THR A 12 -8.27 -0.56 -10.34
C THR A 12 -9.34 -0.68 -9.26
N ARG A 13 -9.22 -1.65 -8.35
CA ARG A 13 -10.18 -1.86 -7.25
C ARG A 13 -10.08 -0.81 -6.13
N VAL A 14 -8.97 -0.07 -6.08
CA VAL A 14 -8.73 0.98 -5.06
C VAL A 14 -8.99 2.38 -5.66
N ARG A 15 -9.49 2.45 -6.89
CA ARG A 15 -9.96 3.72 -7.45
C ARG A 15 -11.01 4.35 -6.54
N PRO A 16 -11.02 5.69 -6.40
CA PRO A 16 -10.28 6.67 -7.19
C PRO A 16 -8.86 6.98 -6.70
N LEU A 17 -8.41 6.45 -5.53
CA LEU A 17 -7.09 6.77 -4.97
C LEU A 17 -5.94 6.45 -5.94
N THR A 18 -6.14 5.42 -6.77
CA THR A 18 -5.14 4.99 -7.77
C THR A 18 -5.25 5.69 -9.12
N TYR A 19 -6.01 6.75 -9.25
CA TYR A 19 -5.92 7.60 -10.44
C TYR A 19 -4.64 8.43 -10.47
N GLU A 20 -4.17 8.87 -9.30
CA GLU A 20 -3.00 9.72 -9.17
C GLU A 20 -1.80 9.05 -8.51
N LEU A 21 -1.98 7.90 -7.85
CA LEU A 21 -0.93 7.16 -7.17
C LEU A 21 -0.95 5.70 -7.60
N PRO A 22 0.18 5.08 -7.92
CA PRO A 22 0.21 3.62 -8.06
C PRO A 22 -0.09 2.99 -6.70
N LYS A 23 -0.73 1.83 -6.69
CA LYS A 23 -1.21 1.18 -5.46
C LYS A 23 -0.15 1.05 -4.35
N PRO A 24 1.12 0.70 -4.65
CA PRO A 24 2.18 0.66 -3.65
C PRO A 24 2.52 2.02 -3.00
N MET A 25 2.10 3.12 -3.63
CA MET A 25 2.34 4.48 -3.15
C MET A 25 1.19 5.06 -2.34
N ILE A 26 0.11 4.32 -2.14
CA ILE A 26 -0.99 4.75 -1.25
C ILE A 26 -0.41 4.98 0.15
N PRO A 27 -0.56 6.20 0.73
CA PRO A 27 0.11 6.51 1.99
C PRO A 27 -0.71 6.01 3.19
N ILE A 28 0.01 5.50 4.18
CA ILE A 28 -0.50 5.24 5.53
C ILE A 28 0.22 6.19 6.47
N LEU A 29 -0.51 7.13 7.05
CA LEU A 29 0.03 8.20 7.91
C LEU A 29 1.20 8.96 7.26
N GLY A 30 1.10 9.23 5.96
CA GLY A 30 2.09 10.00 5.20
C GLY A 30 3.27 9.20 4.63
N LYS A 31 3.32 7.87 4.83
CA LYS A 31 4.36 7.00 4.28
C LYS A 31 3.76 5.96 3.34
N PRO A 32 4.27 5.78 2.10
CA PRO A 32 3.78 4.77 1.17
C PRO A 32 3.79 3.37 1.74
N VAL A 33 2.79 2.55 1.39
CA VAL A 33 2.72 1.14 1.81
C VAL A 33 4.00 0.39 1.46
N MET A 34 4.54 0.56 0.26
CA MET A 34 5.77 -0.11 -0.16
C MET A 34 6.99 0.28 0.69
N ALA A 35 7.01 1.48 1.29
CA ALA A 35 8.11 1.87 2.16
C ALA A 35 8.17 1.02 3.45
N TYR A 36 7.02 0.61 3.97
CA TYR A 36 6.98 -0.34 5.09
C TYR A 36 7.54 -1.71 4.70
N LEU A 37 7.28 -2.17 3.47
CA LEU A 37 7.86 -3.42 2.96
C LEU A 37 9.36 -3.33 2.78
N VAL A 38 9.87 -2.23 2.21
CA VAL A 38 11.32 -2.01 2.03
C VAL A 38 12.03 -2.01 3.39
N GLU A 39 11.50 -1.31 4.39
CA GLU A 39 12.04 -1.32 5.75
C GLU A 39 11.96 -2.70 6.40
N HIS A 40 10.89 -3.44 6.14
CA HIS A 40 10.72 -4.80 6.64
C HIS A 40 11.77 -5.76 6.04
N LEU A 41 11.99 -5.67 4.75
CA LEU A 41 13.03 -6.44 4.03
C LEU A 41 14.42 -6.11 4.57
N GLN A 42 14.75 -4.84 4.72
CA GLN A 42 16.02 -4.37 5.26
C GLN A 42 16.28 -4.93 6.68
N ARG A 43 15.29 -4.86 7.59
CA ARG A 43 15.38 -5.43 8.95
C ARG A 43 15.65 -6.93 8.95
N HIS A 44 15.26 -7.65 7.91
CA HIS A 44 15.52 -9.08 7.74
C HIS A 44 16.81 -9.38 6.98
N GLY A 45 17.61 -8.35 6.67
CA GLY A 45 18.93 -8.49 6.04
C GLY A 45 18.89 -8.61 4.52
N VAL A 46 17.79 -8.19 3.89
CA VAL A 46 17.73 -8.02 2.43
C VAL A 46 18.32 -6.67 2.08
N SER A 47 19.33 -6.64 1.23
CA SER A 47 20.01 -5.43 0.77
C SER A 47 19.80 -5.10 -0.70
N GLU A 48 19.34 -6.07 -1.49
CA GLU A 48 19.13 -5.92 -2.93
C GLU A 48 17.67 -6.25 -3.29
N ILE A 49 16.99 -5.28 -3.89
CA ILE A 49 15.57 -5.36 -4.21
C ILE A 49 15.35 -4.98 -5.68
N MET A 50 14.69 -5.84 -6.44
CA MET A 50 14.13 -5.45 -7.74
C MET A 50 12.64 -5.14 -7.61
N VAL A 51 12.19 -4.11 -8.32
CA VAL A 51 10.79 -3.70 -8.36
C VAL A 51 10.34 -3.67 -9.81
N ASN A 52 9.33 -4.48 -10.17
CA ASN A 52 8.71 -4.29 -11.47
C ASN A 52 7.71 -3.13 -11.40
N VAL A 53 7.77 -2.25 -12.37
CA VAL A 53 6.94 -1.05 -12.42
C VAL A 53 6.29 -0.91 -13.80
N SER A 54 5.12 -0.27 -13.84
CA SER A 54 4.42 -0.01 -15.10
C SER A 54 3.58 1.27 -15.01
N TYR A 55 2.38 1.18 -14.43
CA TYR A 55 1.46 2.31 -14.28
C TYR A 55 1.98 3.33 -13.27
N LEU A 56 2.09 4.61 -13.66
CA LEU A 56 2.61 5.72 -12.85
C LEU A 56 3.97 5.40 -12.18
N HIS A 57 4.85 4.73 -12.92
CA HIS A 57 6.13 4.22 -12.43
C HIS A 57 7.03 5.33 -11.85
N GLU A 58 6.99 6.54 -12.45
CA GLU A 58 7.82 7.67 -12.02
C GLU A 58 7.59 8.02 -10.54
N LYS A 59 6.36 7.85 -10.05
CA LYS A 59 6.03 8.10 -8.63
C LYS A 59 6.77 7.17 -7.67
N ILE A 60 7.00 5.94 -8.08
CA ILE A 60 7.75 4.95 -7.29
C ILE A 60 9.24 5.28 -7.36
N GLU A 61 9.76 5.48 -8.58
CA GLU A 61 11.16 5.75 -8.83
C GLU A 61 11.62 7.06 -8.17
N GLU A 62 10.83 8.15 -8.27
CA GLU A 62 11.12 9.44 -7.62
C GLU A 62 11.15 9.34 -6.10
N TYR A 63 10.26 8.54 -5.50
CA TYR A 63 10.18 8.44 -4.04
C TYR A 63 11.30 7.58 -3.45
N PHE A 64 11.60 6.44 -4.05
CA PHE A 64 12.55 5.48 -3.49
C PHE A 64 13.98 5.70 -4.01
N GLY A 65 14.14 6.30 -5.21
CA GLY A 65 15.45 6.43 -5.87
C GLY A 65 16.15 5.08 -5.93
N GLU A 66 17.43 5.05 -5.65
CA GLU A 66 18.24 3.81 -5.59
C GLU A 66 18.16 3.09 -4.23
N GLY A 67 17.29 3.53 -3.31
CA GLY A 67 17.03 2.87 -2.03
C GLY A 67 18.02 3.22 -0.90
N HIS A 68 19.02 4.05 -1.13
CA HIS A 68 20.08 4.36 -0.16
C HIS A 68 19.55 4.88 1.18
N GLN A 69 18.50 5.69 1.16
CA GLN A 69 17.85 6.21 2.38
C GLN A 69 17.24 5.12 3.27
N TYR A 70 17.00 3.94 2.71
CA TYR A 70 16.49 2.75 3.43
C TYR A 70 17.60 1.75 3.76
N GLY A 71 18.85 2.02 3.38
CA GLY A 71 19.97 1.10 3.59
C GLY A 71 19.91 -0.15 2.70
N VAL A 72 19.30 -0.03 1.52
CA VAL A 72 19.19 -1.07 0.49
C VAL A 72 19.56 -0.52 -0.88
N GLN A 73 19.74 -1.41 -1.86
CA GLN A 73 19.82 -1.06 -3.28
C GLN A 73 18.51 -1.47 -3.96
N ILE A 74 17.89 -0.54 -4.69
CA ILE A 74 16.66 -0.79 -5.44
C ILE A 74 16.91 -0.60 -6.91
N GLY A 75 16.63 -1.64 -7.70
CA GLY A 75 16.58 -1.59 -9.16
C GLY A 75 15.14 -1.69 -9.66
N TYR A 76 14.88 -1.09 -10.82
CA TYR A 76 13.54 -1.08 -11.41
C TYR A 76 13.53 -1.82 -12.74
N SER A 77 12.47 -2.57 -12.98
CA SER A 77 12.17 -3.20 -14.26
C SER A 77 10.85 -2.66 -14.80
N PHE A 78 10.94 -1.79 -15.78
CA PHE A 78 9.75 -1.19 -16.40
C PHE A 78 9.05 -2.19 -17.32
N GLU A 79 7.75 -2.39 -17.14
CA GLU A 79 6.89 -3.23 -17.98
C GLU A 79 6.04 -2.36 -18.91
N GLY A 80 6.52 -2.17 -20.12
CA GLY A 80 5.91 -1.32 -21.14
C GLY A 80 6.91 -0.92 -22.20
N TYR A 81 6.50 0.01 -23.07
CA TYR A 81 7.34 0.58 -24.13
C TYR A 81 6.98 2.05 -24.38
N THR A 82 7.85 2.78 -25.04
CA THR A 82 7.57 4.12 -25.52
C THR A 82 7.12 4.04 -26.98
N ASN A 83 5.92 4.55 -27.27
CA ASN A 83 5.37 4.56 -28.61
C ASN A 83 6.06 5.62 -29.52
N ASN A 84 5.71 5.64 -30.80
CA ASN A 84 6.30 6.59 -31.79
C ASN A 84 5.97 8.07 -31.50
N GLN A 85 5.04 8.36 -30.60
CA GLN A 85 4.66 9.72 -30.16
C GLN A 85 5.41 10.15 -28.91
N GLY A 86 6.28 9.27 -28.35
CA GLY A 86 7.01 9.52 -27.12
C GLY A 86 6.19 9.23 -25.84
N GLU A 87 5.02 8.60 -25.98
CA GLU A 87 4.17 8.28 -24.84
C GLU A 87 4.53 6.90 -24.27
N VAL A 88 4.55 6.80 -22.95
CA VAL A 88 4.77 5.55 -22.22
C VAL A 88 3.50 4.70 -22.24
N VAL A 89 3.60 3.53 -22.82
CA VAL A 89 2.50 2.54 -22.91
C VAL A 89 2.79 1.40 -21.93
N PRO A 90 2.00 1.26 -20.85
CA PRO A 90 2.10 0.15 -19.93
C PRO A 90 1.73 -1.19 -20.58
N GLU A 91 2.60 -2.18 -20.44
CA GLU A 91 2.39 -3.54 -20.95
C GLU A 91 2.82 -4.56 -19.87
N PRO A 92 2.00 -4.79 -18.85
CA PRO A 92 2.33 -5.71 -17.77
C PRO A 92 2.51 -7.14 -18.27
N LEU A 93 3.60 -7.79 -17.84
CA LEU A 93 3.96 -9.16 -18.21
C LEU A 93 3.36 -10.22 -17.26
N GLY A 94 2.53 -9.82 -16.32
CA GLY A 94 2.06 -10.69 -15.24
C GLY A 94 3.12 -10.84 -14.15
N SER A 95 2.70 -11.40 -13.01
CA SER A 95 3.54 -11.44 -11.82
C SER A 95 4.81 -12.30 -11.98
N ALA A 96 4.75 -13.40 -12.73
CA ALA A 96 5.90 -14.24 -13.00
C ALA A 96 6.70 -13.79 -14.23
N GLY A 97 6.04 -13.28 -15.28
CA GLY A 97 6.70 -12.77 -16.47
C GLY A 97 7.64 -11.60 -16.17
N GLY A 98 7.26 -10.71 -15.26
CA GLY A 98 8.14 -9.64 -14.76
C GLY A 98 9.39 -10.15 -14.06
N ILE A 99 9.30 -11.24 -13.28
CA ILE A 99 10.45 -11.91 -12.66
C ILE A 99 11.36 -12.49 -13.76
N LYS A 100 10.78 -13.18 -14.74
CA LYS A 100 11.54 -13.76 -15.86
C LYS A 100 12.31 -12.70 -16.64
N LYS A 101 11.68 -11.57 -16.96
CA LYS A 101 12.32 -10.44 -17.63
C LYS A 101 13.56 -9.93 -16.90
N ILE A 102 13.48 -9.77 -15.57
CA ILE A 102 14.61 -9.34 -14.75
C ILE A 102 15.73 -10.36 -14.79
N GLN A 103 15.41 -11.66 -14.68
CA GLN A 103 16.39 -12.72 -14.72
C GLN A 103 17.13 -12.79 -16.05
N GLU A 104 16.42 -12.67 -17.15
CA GLU A 104 17.02 -12.70 -18.50
C GLU A 104 17.87 -11.48 -18.81
N PHE A 105 17.52 -10.32 -18.24
CA PHE A 105 18.27 -9.09 -18.46
C PHE A 105 19.64 -9.10 -17.77
N GLY A 106 19.72 -9.53 -16.53
CA GLY A 106 20.94 -9.37 -15.74
C GLY A 106 21.30 -10.53 -14.82
N GLY A 107 20.54 -11.65 -14.83
CA GLY A 107 20.82 -12.78 -13.95
C GLY A 107 20.71 -12.45 -12.46
N PHE A 108 19.85 -11.49 -12.11
CA PHE A 108 19.76 -10.94 -10.76
C PHE A 108 19.46 -12.00 -9.70
N PHE A 109 18.60 -12.96 -10.02
CA PHE A 109 18.16 -13.99 -9.06
C PHE A 109 19.11 -15.20 -9.11
N ASP A 110 20.22 -15.12 -8.39
CA ASP A 110 21.27 -16.14 -8.27
C ASP A 110 21.25 -16.90 -6.93
N GLU A 111 20.32 -16.54 -6.04
CA GLU A 111 20.06 -17.19 -4.76
C GLU A 111 18.56 -17.18 -4.46
N THR A 112 18.13 -17.76 -3.32
CA THR A 112 16.72 -17.72 -2.87
C THR A 112 16.20 -16.28 -2.87
N VAL A 113 15.13 -16.03 -3.58
CA VAL A 113 14.46 -14.72 -3.65
C VAL A 113 13.15 -14.72 -2.87
N VAL A 114 12.90 -13.66 -2.09
CA VAL A 114 11.57 -13.38 -1.56
C VAL A 114 10.80 -12.48 -2.53
N VAL A 115 9.64 -12.92 -2.95
CA VAL A 115 8.73 -12.16 -3.82
C VAL A 115 7.56 -11.67 -3.00
N LEU A 116 7.25 -10.38 -3.09
CA LEU A 116 6.22 -9.70 -2.29
C LEU A 116 5.31 -8.86 -3.18
N CYS A 117 4.00 -8.87 -2.91
CA CYS A 117 3.10 -7.87 -3.48
C CYS A 117 3.35 -6.51 -2.82
N GLY A 118 3.53 -5.45 -3.62
CA GLY A 118 3.94 -4.12 -3.17
C GLY A 118 2.90 -3.32 -2.40
N ASP A 119 1.73 -3.88 -2.17
CA ASP A 119 0.54 -3.24 -1.61
C ASP A 119 0.08 -3.84 -0.27
N ALA A 120 0.91 -4.68 0.35
CA ALA A 120 0.62 -5.33 1.62
C ALA A 120 1.44 -4.76 2.78
N LEU A 121 0.83 -4.67 3.97
CA LEU A 121 1.53 -4.46 5.24
C LEU A 121 1.71 -5.80 5.93
N ILE A 122 2.93 -6.12 6.34
CA ILE A 122 3.29 -7.39 6.93
C ILE A 122 4.26 -7.23 8.11
N ASP A 123 4.21 -8.19 9.03
CA ASP A 123 5.21 -8.35 10.10
C ASP A 123 5.77 -9.78 10.16
N LEU A 124 5.72 -10.50 9.04
CA LEU A 124 6.22 -11.87 8.92
C LEU A 124 7.71 -11.97 9.27
N ASP A 125 8.10 -12.92 10.10
CA ASP A 125 9.51 -13.28 10.26
C ASP A 125 10.04 -14.03 9.04
N LEU A 126 10.65 -13.26 8.12
CA LEU A 126 11.20 -13.78 6.86
C LEU A 126 12.39 -14.72 7.10
N LYS A 127 13.19 -14.52 8.18
CA LYS A 127 14.31 -15.42 8.50
C LYS A 127 13.81 -16.80 8.88
N SER A 128 12.77 -16.86 9.70
CA SER A 128 12.12 -18.12 10.07
C SER A 128 11.46 -18.80 8.88
N ALA A 129 10.86 -18.00 7.95
CA ALA A 129 10.25 -18.56 6.75
C ALA A 129 11.31 -19.16 5.80
N LEU A 130 12.44 -18.46 5.61
CA LEU A 130 13.57 -18.92 4.81
C LEU A 130 14.23 -20.19 5.42
N TYR A 131 14.38 -20.23 6.74
CA TYR A 131 14.91 -21.40 7.42
C TYR A 131 14.05 -22.64 7.12
N GLU A 132 12.75 -22.53 7.24
CA GLU A 132 11.82 -23.64 6.98
C GLU A 132 11.79 -24.03 5.49
N HIS A 133 11.87 -23.07 4.58
CA HIS A 133 11.99 -23.28 3.13
C HIS A 133 13.21 -24.17 2.82
N ARG A 134 14.38 -23.79 3.34
CA ARG A 134 15.64 -24.54 3.15
C ARG A 134 15.60 -25.91 3.83
N ARG A 135 15.05 -26.00 5.04
CA ARG A 135 14.93 -27.25 5.79
C ARG A 135 14.12 -28.31 5.03
N LYS A 136 13.11 -27.87 4.27
CA LYS A 136 12.29 -28.75 3.43
C LYS A 136 12.89 -29.05 2.07
N GLY A 137 14.01 -28.44 1.70
CA GLY A 137 14.55 -28.52 0.35
C GLY A 137 13.51 -28.02 -0.67
N ALA A 138 12.76 -27.00 -0.30
CA ALA A 138 11.72 -26.44 -1.15
C ALA A 138 12.33 -25.70 -2.35
N MET A 139 11.79 -25.92 -3.52
CA MET A 139 12.07 -25.14 -4.72
C MET A 139 11.21 -23.87 -4.76
N ALA A 140 9.96 -23.99 -4.28
CA ALA A 140 9.04 -22.87 -4.08
C ALA A 140 8.32 -22.99 -2.74
N THR A 141 8.09 -21.87 -2.08
CA THR A 141 7.24 -21.76 -0.89
C THR A 141 6.26 -20.64 -1.04
N VAL A 142 4.98 -20.89 -0.77
CA VAL A 142 3.95 -19.87 -0.61
C VAL A 142 3.63 -19.68 0.87
N ILE A 143 3.70 -18.44 1.34
CA ILE A 143 3.26 -18.13 2.70
C ILE A 143 1.75 -17.99 2.68
N THR A 144 1.09 -18.71 3.58
CA THR A 144 -0.38 -18.73 3.66
C THR A 144 -0.87 -18.29 5.03
N ARG A 145 -2.11 -17.85 5.07
CA ARG A 145 -2.86 -17.54 6.28
C ARG A 145 -4.27 -18.13 6.18
N GLU A 146 -4.77 -18.68 7.26
CA GLU A 146 -6.17 -19.07 7.33
C GLU A 146 -7.06 -17.82 7.33
N VAL A 147 -8.07 -17.81 6.47
CA VAL A 147 -9.09 -16.76 6.37
C VAL A 147 -10.48 -17.34 6.61
N PRO A 148 -11.47 -16.52 7.00
CA PRO A 148 -12.85 -16.95 7.02
C PRO A 148 -13.28 -17.46 5.63
N TRP A 149 -14.08 -18.52 5.59
CA TRP A 149 -14.53 -19.15 4.33
C TRP A 149 -15.23 -18.18 3.38
N GLU A 150 -15.87 -17.15 3.92
CA GLU A 150 -16.51 -16.06 3.16
C GLU A 150 -15.52 -15.22 2.35
N LYS A 151 -14.24 -15.20 2.76
CA LYS A 151 -13.18 -14.43 2.12
C LYS A 151 -12.35 -15.23 1.10
N THR A 152 -12.56 -16.54 0.97
CA THR A 152 -11.75 -17.39 0.07
C THR A 152 -11.80 -16.93 -1.39
N SER A 153 -12.94 -16.42 -1.86
CA SER A 153 -13.09 -15.89 -3.23
C SER A 153 -12.27 -14.62 -3.52
N SER A 154 -11.69 -14.01 -2.51
CA SER A 154 -10.87 -12.81 -2.69
C SER A 154 -9.38 -13.14 -2.93
N TYR A 155 -8.95 -14.36 -2.63
CA TYR A 155 -7.55 -14.76 -2.62
C TYR A 155 -7.31 -16.07 -3.40
N GLY A 156 -6.05 -16.28 -3.78
CA GLY A 156 -5.61 -17.61 -4.18
C GLY A 156 -5.67 -18.56 -2.98
N VAL A 157 -6.21 -19.76 -3.16
CA VAL A 157 -6.37 -20.76 -2.10
C VAL A 157 -5.43 -21.93 -2.33
N VAL A 158 -4.73 -22.32 -1.28
CA VAL A 158 -3.74 -23.41 -1.31
C VAL A 158 -4.31 -24.68 -0.68
N VAL A 159 -4.23 -25.79 -1.41
CA VAL A 159 -4.54 -27.12 -0.91
C VAL A 159 -3.24 -27.91 -0.74
N SER A 160 -2.92 -28.32 0.49
CA SER A 160 -1.68 -29.04 0.81
C SER A 160 -1.96 -30.33 1.60
N ASP A 161 -0.98 -31.21 1.60
CA ASP A 161 -0.98 -32.35 2.51
C ASP A 161 -0.50 -31.99 3.94
N ALA A 162 -0.42 -32.99 4.81
CA ALA A 162 -0.03 -32.81 6.21
C ALA A 162 1.41 -32.28 6.38
N ASP A 163 2.30 -32.52 5.41
CA ASP A 163 3.67 -32.01 5.40
C ASP A 163 3.77 -30.59 4.83
N GLY A 164 2.63 -30.02 4.39
CA GLY A 164 2.55 -28.71 3.75
C GLY A 164 2.97 -28.70 2.28
N ARG A 165 3.12 -29.88 1.64
CA ARG A 165 3.38 -29.93 0.20
C ARG A 165 2.12 -29.55 -0.56
N VAL A 166 2.23 -28.58 -1.45
CA VAL A 166 1.10 -28.08 -2.23
C VAL A 166 0.68 -29.12 -3.28
N ARG A 167 -0.60 -29.45 -3.28
CA ARG A 167 -1.23 -30.39 -4.20
C ARG A 167 -2.08 -29.70 -5.27
N GLU A 168 -2.66 -28.55 -4.91
CA GLU A 168 -3.49 -27.75 -5.79
C GLU A 168 -3.43 -26.27 -5.39
N PHE A 169 -3.51 -25.40 -6.37
CA PHE A 169 -3.68 -23.96 -6.16
C PHE A 169 -4.93 -23.52 -6.94
N GLN A 170 -5.84 -22.84 -6.27
CA GLN A 170 -7.08 -22.33 -6.84
C GLN A 170 -7.03 -20.80 -6.82
N GLU A 171 -6.97 -20.15 -7.98
CA GLU A 171 -6.99 -18.69 -8.07
C GLU A 171 -8.41 -18.15 -7.90
N LYS A 172 -8.68 -17.49 -6.77
CA LYS A 172 -9.96 -16.86 -6.42
C LYS A 172 -11.18 -17.74 -6.71
N PRO A 173 -11.24 -18.96 -6.14
CA PRO A 173 -12.35 -19.89 -6.41
C PRO A 173 -13.66 -19.30 -5.92
N ALA A 174 -14.78 -19.67 -6.52
CA ALA A 174 -16.06 -19.43 -5.89
C ALA A 174 -16.11 -20.10 -4.51
N ARG A 175 -16.80 -19.49 -3.54
CA ARG A 175 -16.85 -20.01 -2.16
C ARG A 175 -17.23 -21.49 -2.08
N ALA A 176 -18.16 -21.92 -2.93
CA ALA A 176 -18.63 -23.31 -2.98
C ALA A 176 -17.57 -24.29 -3.50
N ASP A 177 -16.60 -23.80 -4.29
CA ASP A 177 -15.57 -24.59 -4.95
C ASP A 177 -14.23 -24.56 -4.21
N ALA A 178 -14.12 -23.69 -3.19
CA ALA A 178 -12.90 -23.56 -2.39
C ALA A 178 -12.66 -24.85 -1.59
N LYS A 179 -11.52 -25.50 -1.83
CA LYS A 179 -11.13 -26.77 -1.17
C LYS A 179 -10.37 -26.56 0.14
N SER A 180 -9.98 -25.31 0.43
CA SER A 180 -9.25 -24.92 1.63
C SER A 180 -9.58 -23.46 1.96
N ASN A 181 -9.29 -23.06 3.21
CA ASN A 181 -9.33 -21.66 3.62
C ASN A 181 -7.93 -21.09 3.86
N CYS A 182 -6.88 -21.79 3.42
CA CYS A 182 -5.50 -21.31 3.45
C CYS A 182 -5.27 -20.35 2.28
N ALA A 183 -5.40 -19.05 2.52
CA ALA A 183 -5.19 -18.02 1.53
C ALA A 183 -3.71 -17.74 1.28
N SER A 184 -3.32 -17.60 0.01
CA SER A 184 -2.03 -17.05 -0.38
C SER A 184 -1.93 -15.58 0.03
N THR A 185 -0.84 -15.22 0.68
CA THR A 185 -0.64 -13.86 1.18
C THR A 185 0.12 -12.95 0.21
N GLY A 186 0.45 -13.44 -1.00
CA GLY A 186 1.29 -12.70 -1.93
C GLY A 186 2.77 -12.63 -1.52
N ILE A 187 3.20 -13.56 -0.65
CA ILE A 187 4.58 -13.68 -0.18
C ILE A 187 5.09 -15.06 -0.59
N TYR A 188 6.16 -15.09 -1.34
CA TYR A 188 6.72 -16.30 -1.91
C TYR A 188 8.22 -16.37 -1.68
N LEU A 189 8.76 -17.58 -1.55
CA LEU A 189 10.19 -17.86 -1.59
C LEU A 189 10.44 -18.77 -2.80
N PHE A 190 11.31 -18.35 -3.70
CA PHE A 190 11.67 -19.09 -4.90
C PHE A 190 13.17 -19.32 -4.97
N GLU A 191 13.54 -20.55 -5.30
CA GLU A 191 14.91 -20.84 -5.77
C GLU A 191 15.02 -20.44 -7.24
N PRO A 192 16.23 -20.11 -7.75
CA PRO A 192 16.43 -19.68 -9.13
C PRO A 192 15.83 -20.61 -10.19
N GLU A 193 15.84 -21.91 -9.94
CA GLU A 193 15.32 -22.94 -10.84
C GLU A 193 13.80 -22.82 -11.11
N VAL A 194 13.05 -22.16 -10.21
CA VAL A 194 11.64 -21.86 -10.45
C VAL A 194 11.48 -20.89 -11.61
N ILE A 195 12.39 -19.93 -11.73
CA ILE A 195 12.35 -18.88 -12.76
C ILE A 195 12.61 -19.47 -14.14
N ASP A 196 13.39 -20.55 -14.21
CA ASP A 196 13.65 -21.26 -15.47
C ASP A 196 12.41 -21.91 -16.06
N LEU A 197 11.39 -22.18 -15.22
CA LEU A 197 10.11 -22.74 -15.66
C LEU A 197 9.17 -21.71 -16.29
N ILE A 198 9.47 -20.43 -16.14
CA ILE A 198 8.65 -19.33 -16.67
C ILE A 198 9.04 -19.09 -18.14
N PRO A 199 8.09 -19.08 -19.10
CA PRO A 199 8.38 -18.83 -20.50
C PRO A 199 8.90 -17.38 -20.71
N SER A 200 9.80 -17.21 -21.68
CA SER A 200 10.36 -15.93 -22.06
C SER A 200 9.39 -15.11 -22.90
N GLY A 201 9.24 -13.82 -22.59
CA GLY A 201 8.48 -12.87 -23.40
C GLY A 201 6.97 -13.04 -23.37
N GLU A 202 6.45 -13.88 -22.50
CA GLU A 202 5.01 -14.14 -22.37
C GLU A 202 4.45 -13.51 -21.11
N VAL A 203 3.14 -13.16 -21.18
CA VAL A 203 2.37 -12.80 -19.99
C VAL A 203 2.15 -14.04 -19.15
N PHE A 204 2.78 -14.10 -17.98
CA PHE A 204 2.72 -15.28 -17.12
C PHE A 204 2.50 -14.87 -15.64
N ASP A 205 1.50 -15.49 -15.01
CA ASP A 205 1.10 -15.16 -13.65
C ASP A 205 1.49 -16.26 -12.65
N ILE A 206 1.92 -15.86 -11.46
CA ILE A 206 2.33 -16.80 -10.40
C ILE A 206 1.15 -17.68 -9.96
N GLY A 207 -0.01 -17.09 -9.67
CA GLY A 207 -1.16 -17.80 -9.12
C GLY A 207 -1.86 -18.69 -10.15
N SER A 208 -2.18 -18.12 -11.32
CA SER A 208 -3.00 -18.82 -12.31
C SER A 208 -2.22 -19.79 -13.20
N GLN A 209 -0.87 -19.64 -13.30
CA GLN A 209 -0.06 -20.43 -14.23
C GLN A 209 1.12 -21.14 -13.56
N LEU A 210 1.98 -20.41 -12.82
CA LEU A 210 3.19 -20.99 -12.22
C LEU A 210 2.86 -22.02 -11.13
N PHE A 211 2.01 -21.67 -10.18
CA PHE A 211 1.68 -22.57 -9.06
C PHE A 211 0.95 -23.84 -9.51
N PRO A 212 -0.06 -23.80 -10.40
CA PRO A 212 -0.60 -25.01 -11.01
C PRO A 212 0.45 -25.87 -11.70
N LEU A 213 1.39 -25.25 -12.45
CA LEU A 213 2.48 -25.97 -13.11
C LEU A 213 3.39 -26.71 -12.11
N LEU A 214 3.79 -26.02 -11.01
CA LEU A 214 4.63 -26.63 -9.96
C LEU A 214 3.93 -27.83 -9.30
N ALA A 215 2.65 -27.67 -8.96
CA ALA A 215 1.84 -28.71 -8.33
C ALA A 215 1.62 -29.91 -9.28
N GLN A 216 1.29 -29.69 -10.55
CA GLN A 216 1.09 -30.74 -11.55
C GLN A 216 2.35 -31.55 -11.85
N ARG A 217 3.51 -30.87 -11.88
CA ARG A 217 4.80 -31.54 -12.07
C ARG A 217 5.32 -32.22 -10.81
N GLY A 218 4.62 -32.10 -9.68
CA GLY A 218 5.02 -32.68 -8.42
C GLY A 218 6.37 -32.16 -7.91
N LEU A 219 6.74 -30.91 -8.24
CA LEU A 219 7.98 -30.29 -7.79
C LEU A 219 7.97 -30.02 -6.28
N PRO A 220 9.12 -29.74 -5.63
CA PRO A 220 9.21 -29.41 -4.20
C PRO A 220 8.56 -28.05 -3.91
N PHE A 221 7.25 -27.98 -4.00
CA PHE A 221 6.42 -26.80 -3.75
C PHE A 221 5.66 -26.95 -2.44
N TYR A 222 5.90 -26.06 -1.48
CA TYR A 222 5.34 -26.13 -0.14
C TYR A 222 4.57 -24.87 0.22
N CYS A 223 3.63 -24.98 1.15
CA CYS A 223 3.04 -23.85 1.83
C CYS A 223 3.52 -23.79 3.28
N GLN A 224 3.58 -22.58 3.82
CA GLN A 224 3.80 -22.32 5.24
C GLN A 224 2.64 -21.48 5.76
N THR A 225 1.71 -22.12 6.49
CA THR A 225 0.62 -21.40 7.17
C THR A 225 1.16 -20.77 8.44
N ARG A 226 1.15 -19.42 8.51
CA ARG A 226 1.73 -18.65 9.60
C ARG A 226 0.74 -17.66 10.19
N LYS A 227 0.91 -17.36 11.47
CA LYS A 227 0.18 -16.28 12.16
C LYS A 227 1.06 -15.03 12.18
N PHE A 228 0.66 -14.02 11.47
CA PHE A 228 1.32 -12.71 11.39
C PHE A 228 0.31 -11.65 10.94
N ASN A 229 0.62 -10.39 11.13
CA ASN A 229 -0.21 -9.33 10.56
C ASN A 229 0.02 -9.24 9.06
N TRP A 230 -1.06 -9.44 8.32
CA TRP A 230 -1.09 -9.33 6.87
C TRP A 230 -2.33 -8.54 6.46
N ILE A 231 -2.11 -7.41 5.83
CA ILE A 231 -3.14 -6.49 5.43
C ILE A 231 -2.89 -6.11 3.98
N ASP A 232 -3.76 -6.58 3.11
CA ASP A 232 -3.79 -6.24 1.69
C ASP A 232 -4.77 -5.07 1.50
N ILE A 233 -4.30 -3.97 0.89
CA ILE A 233 -5.17 -2.84 0.54
C ILE A 233 -5.87 -3.16 -0.79
N GLY A 234 -6.83 -4.04 -0.76
CA GLY A 234 -7.57 -4.50 -1.94
C GLY A 234 -8.66 -3.55 -2.42
N SER A 235 -9.16 -2.68 -1.56
CA SER A 235 -10.25 -1.74 -1.82
C SER A 235 -10.15 -0.47 -0.97
N VAL A 236 -10.98 0.55 -1.25
CA VAL A 236 -11.09 1.75 -0.40
C VAL A 236 -11.52 1.38 1.03
N LYS A 237 -12.40 0.39 1.17
CA LYS A 237 -12.83 -0.11 2.48
C LYS A 237 -11.65 -0.70 3.27
N ASP A 238 -10.82 -1.53 2.63
CA ASP A 238 -9.63 -2.11 3.29
C ASP A 238 -8.67 -1.00 3.73
N TYR A 239 -8.49 0.04 2.91
CA TYR A 239 -7.69 1.21 3.27
C TYR A 239 -8.19 1.90 4.55
N TRP A 240 -9.51 2.07 4.69
CA TRP A 240 -10.12 2.59 5.92
C TRP A 240 -9.83 1.71 7.13
N GLU A 241 -9.99 0.39 7.00
CA GLU A 241 -9.73 -0.58 8.08
C GLU A 241 -8.26 -0.52 8.51
N VAL A 242 -7.33 -0.41 7.55
CA VAL A 242 -5.89 -0.25 7.83
C VAL A 242 -5.61 1.01 8.64
N LEU A 243 -6.10 2.17 8.18
CA LEU A 243 -5.86 3.43 8.87
C LEU A 243 -6.40 3.41 10.30
N GLN A 244 -7.60 2.89 10.50
CA GLN A 244 -8.16 2.71 11.84
C GLN A 244 -7.29 1.80 12.70
N GLY A 245 -6.88 0.66 12.16
CA GLY A 245 -6.03 -0.30 12.87
C GLY A 245 -4.68 0.29 13.28
N VAL A 246 -4.04 1.07 12.40
CA VAL A 246 -2.76 1.74 12.73
C VAL A 246 -2.95 2.78 13.83
N LEU A 247 -3.96 3.64 13.72
CA LEU A 247 -4.23 4.70 14.69
C LEU A 247 -4.63 4.17 16.08
N THR A 248 -5.26 2.99 16.14
CA THR A 248 -5.64 2.34 17.41
C THR A 248 -4.56 1.42 17.97
N GLY A 249 -3.39 1.31 17.32
CA GLY A 249 -2.30 0.41 17.75
C GLY A 249 -2.59 -1.08 17.51
N GLY A 250 -3.60 -1.40 16.69
CA GLY A 250 -4.02 -2.78 16.39
C GLY A 250 -3.22 -3.48 15.29
N ILE A 251 -2.26 -2.79 14.66
CA ILE A 251 -1.48 -3.35 13.55
C ILE A 251 -0.01 -3.41 13.93
N GLY A 252 0.43 -4.58 14.39
CA GLY A 252 1.82 -4.99 14.53
C GLY A 252 2.77 -3.94 15.13
N ASN A 253 3.97 -3.86 14.57
CA ASN A 253 5.02 -2.95 15.02
C ASN A 253 4.92 -1.53 14.41
N MET A 254 3.74 -1.14 13.90
CA MET A 254 3.57 0.20 13.35
C MET A 254 3.33 1.22 14.46
N THR A 255 4.19 2.23 14.50
CA THR A 255 4.05 3.36 15.41
C THR A 255 3.43 4.54 14.69
N VAL A 256 2.49 5.24 15.33
CA VAL A 256 1.97 6.50 14.81
C VAL A 256 3.11 7.53 14.85
N PRO A 257 3.39 8.24 13.75
CA PRO A 257 4.44 9.25 13.73
C PRO A 257 4.15 10.44 14.65
N GLY A 258 5.19 11.26 14.93
CA GLY A 258 5.03 12.48 15.71
C GLY A 258 5.15 12.27 17.23
N VAL A 259 4.79 13.31 17.97
CA VAL A 259 4.81 13.32 19.44
C VAL A 259 3.39 13.18 19.93
N GLN A 260 3.16 12.27 20.86
CA GLN A 260 1.87 12.15 21.53
C GLN A 260 1.71 13.31 22.52
N VAL A 261 0.78 14.22 22.25
CA VAL A 261 0.51 15.42 23.04
C VAL A 261 -0.61 15.22 24.07
N GLU A 262 -1.55 14.35 23.76
CA GLU A 262 -2.63 13.87 24.63
C GLU A 262 -2.88 12.38 24.36
N GLU A 263 -3.66 11.72 25.19
CA GLU A 263 -3.99 10.31 24.98
C GLU A 263 -4.66 10.09 23.62
N GLY A 264 -4.03 9.28 22.77
CA GLY A 264 -4.50 9.01 21.42
C GLY A 264 -4.37 10.18 20.44
N VAL A 265 -3.62 11.24 20.76
CA VAL A 265 -3.40 12.38 19.86
C VAL A 265 -1.92 12.56 19.57
N TRP A 266 -1.52 12.37 18.32
CA TRP A 266 -0.14 12.53 17.85
C TRP A 266 -0.02 13.73 16.91
N VAL A 267 1.03 14.50 17.06
CA VAL A 267 1.26 15.73 16.30
C VAL A 267 2.66 15.73 15.71
N GLY A 268 2.74 16.03 14.42
CA GLY A 268 3.99 16.17 13.69
C GLY A 268 4.71 17.49 13.95
N LEU A 269 5.91 17.61 13.38
CA LEU A 269 6.80 18.76 13.59
C LEU A 269 6.18 20.06 13.06
N ASN A 270 6.47 21.20 13.72
CA ASN A 270 6.07 22.54 13.31
C ASN A 270 4.58 22.71 13.04
N THR A 271 3.73 21.99 13.76
CA THR A 271 2.27 22.08 13.70
C THR A 271 1.78 23.09 14.75
N ARG A 272 0.83 23.93 14.36
CA ARG A 272 0.23 24.95 15.22
C ARG A 272 -1.21 24.59 15.50
N ILE A 273 -1.57 24.47 16.77
CA ILE A 273 -2.93 24.22 17.22
C ILE A 273 -3.33 25.37 18.14
N ASP A 274 -4.39 26.09 17.76
CA ASP A 274 -5.04 27.04 18.67
C ASP A 274 -6.03 26.26 19.52
N TRP A 275 -5.69 26.04 20.77
CA TRP A 275 -6.47 25.26 21.72
C TRP A 275 -7.73 25.99 22.21
N ASN A 276 -7.94 27.27 21.87
CA ASN A 276 -9.09 28.04 22.29
C ASN A 276 -10.37 27.51 21.63
N GLY A 277 -11.20 26.82 22.39
CA GLY A 277 -12.43 26.20 21.91
C GLY A 277 -12.22 25.04 20.95
N THR A 278 -10.98 24.63 20.68
CA THR A 278 -10.66 23.48 19.83
C THR A 278 -10.86 22.19 20.64
N ARG A 279 -11.53 21.21 20.01
CA ARG A 279 -11.79 19.88 20.57
C ARG A 279 -11.13 18.82 19.72
N ILE A 280 -10.19 18.07 20.28
CA ILE A 280 -9.57 16.92 19.64
C ILE A 280 -9.86 15.68 20.48
N VAL A 281 -10.40 14.64 19.85
CA VAL A 281 -10.74 13.35 20.50
C VAL A 281 -10.07 12.24 19.72
N GLY A 282 -9.09 11.58 20.34
CA GLY A 282 -8.32 10.48 19.71
C GLY A 282 -9.17 9.25 19.31
N PRO A 283 -8.57 8.37 18.49
CA PRO A 283 -7.22 8.42 17.98
C PRO A 283 -7.08 9.38 16.78
N VAL A 284 -6.14 10.31 16.85
CA VAL A 284 -5.91 11.33 15.82
C VAL A 284 -4.41 11.47 15.55
N TYR A 285 -4.03 11.48 14.28
CA TYR A 285 -2.69 11.92 13.86
C TYR A 285 -2.79 13.20 13.02
N ILE A 286 -2.11 14.25 13.45
CA ILE A 286 -1.96 15.51 12.74
C ILE A 286 -0.53 15.59 12.23
N GLY A 287 -0.36 15.63 10.92
CA GLY A 287 0.94 15.67 10.24
C GLY A 287 1.72 16.96 10.54
N SER A 288 2.96 16.99 10.05
CA SER A 288 3.85 18.14 10.23
C SER A 288 3.39 19.38 9.46
N GLY A 289 3.66 20.56 9.98
CA GLY A 289 3.38 21.84 9.30
C GLY A 289 1.89 22.18 9.18
N CYS A 290 1.02 21.50 9.91
CA CYS A 290 -0.41 21.78 9.92
C CYS A 290 -0.78 23.03 10.74
N GLN A 291 -1.91 23.62 10.40
CA GLN A 291 -2.52 24.70 11.16
C GLN A 291 -3.95 24.32 11.54
N ILE A 292 -4.26 24.33 12.83
CA ILE A 292 -5.60 24.09 13.37
C ILE A 292 -6.05 25.37 14.08
N GLU A 293 -7.09 26.00 13.56
CA GLU A 293 -7.61 27.25 14.09
C GLU A 293 -8.56 27.04 15.28
N ALA A 294 -8.79 28.08 16.04
CA ALA A 294 -9.69 28.11 17.19
C ALA A 294 -11.09 27.59 16.85
N GLY A 295 -11.70 26.86 17.77
CA GLY A 295 -13.06 26.32 17.61
C GLY A 295 -13.18 25.11 16.67
N ALA A 296 -12.09 24.64 16.08
CA ALA A 296 -12.11 23.44 15.27
C ALA A 296 -12.45 22.18 16.10
N THR A 297 -13.10 21.22 15.50
CA THR A 297 -13.42 19.92 16.13
C THR A 297 -12.82 18.78 15.30
N ILE A 298 -11.96 17.96 15.90
CA ILE A 298 -11.33 16.80 15.25
C ILE A 298 -11.65 15.56 16.08
N ILE A 299 -12.31 14.58 15.46
CA ILE A 299 -12.72 13.35 16.14
C ILE A 299 -12.15 12.16 15.37
N GLY A 300 -11.44 11.29 16.09
CA GLY A 300 -10.86 10.08 15.57
C GLY A 300 -11.83 8.92 15.28
N PRO A 301 -11.34 7.90 14.57
CA PRO A 301 -10.02 7.82 14.00
C PRO A 301 -9.85 8.77 12.81
N THR A 302 -8.89 9.70 12.92
CA THR A 302 -8.67 10.76 11.92
C THR A 302 -7.17 10.92 11.64
N TRP A 303 -6.82 11.05 10.37
CA TRP A 303 -5.50 11.46 9.93
C TRP A 303 -5.58 12.75 9.13
N ILE A 304 -4.80 13.75 9.56
CA ILE A 304 -4.62 15.02 8.86
C ILE A 304 -3.21 15.02 8.25
N GLY A 305 -3.13 15.00 6.93
CA GLY A 305 -1.89 15.01 6.17
C GLY A 305 -1.09 16.29 6.37
N HIS A 306 0.23 16.23 6.15
CA HIS A 306 1.12 17.35 6.42
C HIS A 306 0.73 18.61 5.62
N GLY A 307 1.06 19.79 6.17
CA GLY A 307 0.80 21.07 5.53
C GLY A 307 -0.68 21.42 5.41
N SER A 308 -1.58 20.67 6.05
CA SER A 308 -3.02 20.91 6.01
C SER A 308 -3.45 22.04 6.94
N HIS A 309 -4.58 22.66 6.62
CA HIS A 309 -5.15 23.77 7.37
C HIS A 309 -6.63 23.49 7.69
N VAL A 310 -6.96 23.36 8.97
CA VAL A 310 -8.34 23.24 9.44
C VAL A 310 -8.77 24.59 10.00
N CYS A 311 -9.68 25.28 9.29
CA CYS A 311 -10.12 26.62 9.63
C CYS A 311 -11.07 26.62 10.84
N SER A 312 -11.34 27.81 11.37
CA SER A 312 -12.18 28.03 12.54
C SER A 312 -13.58 27.42 12.37
N GLY A 313 -14.09 26.78 13.41
CA GLY A 313 -15.41 26.15 13.42
C GLY A 313 -15.52 24.86 12.60
N ALA A 314 -14.53 24.52 11.80
CA ALA A 314 -14.55 23.32 10.97
C ALA A 314 -14.54 22.03 11.82
N ARG A 315 -15.21 21.00 11.31
CA ARG A 315 -15.33 19.69 11.97
C ARG A 315 -14.79 18.60 11.05
N VAL A 316 -13.78 17.88 11.51
CA VAL A 316 -13.19 16.73 10.81
C VAL A 316 -13.39 15.49 11.67
N VAL A 317 -14.29 14.61 11.24
CA VAL A 317 -14.75 13.48 12.02
C VAL A 317 -14.46 12.19 11.26
N ARG A 318 -13.76 11.26 11.89
CA ARG A 318 -13.42 9.96 11.32
C ARG A 318 -12.97 10.03 9.86
N SER A 319 -12.15 11.04 9.53
CA SER A 319 -11.81 11.40 8.15
C SER A 319 -10.31 11.38 7.91
N VAL A 320 -9.94 11.24 6.65
CA VAL A 320 -8.56 11.30 6.16
C VAL A 320 -8.42 12.52 5.27
N LEU A 321 -7.57 13.43 5.66
CA LEU A 321 -7.16 14.55 4.83
C LEU A 321 -5.78 14.26 4.27
N PHE A 322 -5.68 14.16 2.95
CA PHE A 322 -4.36 14.09 2.30
C PHE A 322 -3.63 15.41 2.44
N GLU A 323 -2.37 15.39 2.08
CA GLU A 323 -1.44 16.51 2.28
C GLU A 323 -1.95 17.82 1.66
N TYR A 324 -1.66 18.94 2.33
CA TYR A 324 -2.03 20.29 1.91
C TYR A 324 -3.53 20.52 1.69
N THR A 325 -4.38 19.77 2.39
CA THR A 325 -5.82 20.00 2.37
C THR A 325 -6.18 21.17 3.29
N ARG A 326 -6.95 22.13 2.79
CA ARG A 326 -7.55 23.21 3.57
C ARG A 326 -9.03 22.96 3.74
N VAL A 327 -9.49 22.75 4.96
CA VAL A 327 -10.92 22.67 5.31
C VAL A 327 -11.41 24.08 5.61
N LEU A 328 -12.46 24.50 4.91
CA LEU A 328 -12.99 25.86 5.04
C LEU A 328 -13.72 26.07 6.39
N PRO A 329 -13.93 27.33 6.82
CA PRO A 329 -14.62 27.62 8.08
C PRO A 329 -16.01 26.98 8.14
N ASP A 330 -16.40 26.48 9.32
CA ASP A 330 -17.70 25.89 9.65
C ASP A 330 -18.09 24.65 8.81
N VAL A 331 -17.18 24.12 8.01
CA VAL A 331 -17.41 22.91 7.20
C VAL A 331 -17.31 21.66 8.06
N THR A 332 -18.20 20.70 7.81
CA THR A 332 -18.14 19.36 8.41
C THR A 332 -17.75 18.31 7.36
N LEU A 333 -16.66 17.60 7.62
CA LEU A 333 -16.24 16.41 6.89
C LEU A 333 -16.40 15.21 7.84
N ASP A 334 -17.22 14.23 7.47
CA ASP A 334 -17.47 13.03 8.26
C ASP A 334 -17.35 11.79 7.40
N GLU A 335 -16.49 10.85 7.83
CA GLU A 335 -16.18 9.60 7.15
C GLU A 335 -15.74 9.76 5.68
N LEU A 336 -14.90 10.77 5.41
CA LEU A 336 -14.39 11.09 4.08
C LEU A 336 -12.87 10.94 3.99
N ILE A 337 -12.41 10.40 2.88
CA ILE A 337 -11.04 10.55 2.41
C ILE A 337 -11.04 11.74 1.46
N VAL A 338 -10.33 12.79 1.82
CA VAL A 338 -10.25 14.01 1.02
C VAL A 338 -8.89 14.09 0.34
N PHE A 339 -8.94 14.15 -0.97
CA PHE A 339 -7.78 14.25 -1.84
C PHE A 339 -7.97 15.47 -2.74
N LYS A 340 -6.96 16.26 -2.98
CA LYS A 340 -6.98 17.49 -3.80
C LYS A 340 -8.38 17.99 -4.26
N ASP A 341 -8.89 17.39 -5.35
CA ASP A 341 -10.08 17.85 -6.07
C ASP A 341 -11.30 16.91 -5.89
N TYR A 342 -11.19 15.88 -5.06
CA TYR A 342 -12.28 14.94 -4.81
C TYR A 342 -12.26 14.40 -3.37
N SER A 343 -13.40 13.92 -2.93
CA SER A 343 -13.53 13.09 -1.72
C SER A 343 -14.09 11.73 -2.07
N VAL A 344 -13.78 10.77 -1.20
CA VAL A 344 -14.28 9.40 -1.30
C VAL A 344 -14.87 9.00 0.04
N ASP A 345 -16.08 8.47 0.04
CA ASP A 345 -16.69 7.93 1.24
C ASP A 345 -16.28 6.45 1.50
N ARG A 346 -16.81 5.87 2.58
CA ARG A 346 -16.53 4.47 2.94
C ARG A 346 -17.03 3.45 1.91
N ALA A 347 -18.03 3.79 1.12
CA ALA A 347 -18.54 2.93 0.06
C ALA A 347 -17.68 2.97 -1.21
N GLY A 348 -16.73 3.94 -1.28
CA GLY A 348 -15.90 4.18 -2.45
C GLY A 348 -16.55 5.13 -3.45
N GLU A 349 -17.66 5.80 -3.07
CA GLU A 349 -18.29 6.80 -3.92
C GLU A 349 -17.47 8.08 -3.94
N MET A 350 -17.14 8.53 -5.14
CA MET A 350 -16.34 9.73 -5.36
C MET A 350 -17.22 10.94 -5.62
N ARG A 351 -16.84 12.07 -4.98
CA ARG A 351 -17.45 13.38 -5.24
C ARG A 351 -16.36 14.37 -5.63
N HIS A 352 -16.48 14.94 -6.83
CA HIS A 352 -15.60 16.01 -7.27
C HIS A 352 -16.00 17.33 -6.66
N VAL A 353 -15.01 18.15 -6.31
CA VAL A 353 -15.22 19.55 -5.99
C VAL A 353 -15.33 20.31 -7.31
N SER A 354 -16.54 20.67 -7.72
CA SER A 354 -16.68 21.64 -8.81
C SER A 354 -16.16 23.00 -8.34
N GLN A 355 -15.47 23.74 -9.21
CA GLN A 355 -14.97 25.09 -8.90
C GLN A 355 -16.12 26.08 -8.54
N ALA A 356 -17.34 25.74 -8.85
CA ALA A 356 -18.53 26.54 -8.60
C ALA A 356 -19.24 26.22 -7.26
N GLU A 357 -19.09 24.99 -6.76
CA GLU A 357 -19.58 24.58 -5.47
C GLU A 357 -18.35 24.32 -4.60
N CYS A 358 -17.98 25.28 -3.75
CA CYS A 358 -16.94 25.07 -2.75
C CYS A 358 -17.35 23.87 -1.91
N GLY A 359 -16.84 22.67 -2.21
CA GLY A 359 -17.12 21.42 -1.51
C GLY A 359 -16.58 21.37 -0.08
N GLY A 360 -16.33 22.53 0.51
CA GLY A 360 -15.88 22.67 1.89
C GLY A 360 -14.37 22.53 2.08
N TRP A 361 -13.59 22.22 1.05
CA TRP A 361 -12.13 22.16 1.13
C TRP A 361 -11.44 22.66 -0.15
N SER A 362 -10.15 22.99 -0.06
CA SER A 362 -9.30 23.43 -1.16
C SER A 362 -7.86 23.03 -0.93
N ASN A 363 -6.97 23.26 -1.88
CA ASN A 363 -5.55 23.10 -1.68
C ASN A 363 -4.99 24.24 -0.81
N ALA A 364 -4.33 23.92 0.30
CA ALA A 364 -3.74 24.90 1.21
C ALA A 364 -2.62 25.74 0.56
N ARG A 365 -2.04 25.28 -0.56
CA ARG A 365 -1.03 26.01 -1.35
C ARG A 365 -1.66 27.01 -2.32
N ASP A 366 -2.96 26.94 -2.59
CA ASP A 366 -3.63 27.85 -3.51
C ASP A 366 -3.86 29.21 -2.87
N ARG A 367 -3.14 30.20 -3.35
CA ARG A 367 -3.29 31.61 -2.92
C ARG A 367 -4.56 32.29 -3.45
N ARG A 368 -5.29 31.67 -4.36
CA ARG A 368 -6.45 32.26 -5.05
C ARG A 368 -7.70 32.42 -4.19
N GLY A 369 -7.72 31.91 -2.95
CA GLY A 369 -8.85 32.03 -2.01
C GLY A 369 -8.69 33.08 -0.90
N VAL A 370 -7.52 33.70 -0.77
CA VAL A 370 -7.30 34.76 0.23
C VAL A 370 -7.70 36.10 -0.41
N ARG A 371 -8.98 36.49 -0.31
CA ARG A 371 -9.35 37.91 -0.45
C ARG A 371 -8.59 38.64 0.65
N ARG A 372 -7.55 39.42 0.27
CA ARG A 372 -7.04 40.47 1.17
C ARG A 372 -8.22 41.38 1.49
N PRO A 373 -8.44 41.75 2.77
CA PRO A 373 -9.33 42.89 3.03
C PRO A 373 -8.87 44.06 2.16
N ALA A 374 -9.80 44.71 1.51
CA ALA A 374 -9.49 45.93 0.78
C ALA A 374 -8.81 46.87 1.78
N GLU A 375 -7.54 47.17 1.56
CA GLU A 375 -6.89 48.31 2.23
C GLU A 375 -7.70 49.54 1.80
N ASP A 376 -8.41 50.11 2.77
CA ASP A 376 -9.04 51.41 2.60
C ASP A 376 -7.94 52.41 2.17
N VAL A 377 -7.95 52.74 0.92
CA VAL A 377 -7.15 53.86 0.42
C VAL A 377 -7.85 55.12 0.94
N VAL A 378 -7.39 55.57 2.10
CA VAL A 378 -7.70 56.90 2.58
C VAL A 378 -6.88 57.85 1.71
N LYS A 379 -7.62 58.68 0.95
CA LYS A 379 -7.09 59.86 0.25
C LYS A 379 -6.62 60.90 1.23
#